data_675b00dd7a50ca79f3f4b1737741169d
#
_entry.id   675b00dd7a50ca79f3f4b1737741169d
#
_cell.length_a   1.000
_cell.length_b   1.000
_cell.length_c   1.000
_cell.angle_alpha   90.00
_cell.angle_beta   90.00
_cell.angle_gamma   90.00
#
_symmetry.space_group_name_H-M   'P 1'
#
loop_
_entity.id
_entity.type
_entity.pdbx_description
1 polymer ?
#
loop_
_entity_poly.entity_id
_entity_poly.type
_entity_poly.pdbx_seq_one_letter_code
_entity_poly.pdbx_strand_id
1 'polypeptide(L)'
;MNRRLLLSAGVAIAAAVAGGYTFMGRKAPAPAAGPAGGGDPVADLMQLQLPDLAGASHSLAGWKGQPIVVNFWATWCAPCVREMPELDALQKKYPDIRFVGIGVDSAANIQKFVEKVQVSYPLWVIGAGAIDTLRKLGNPAGGLPFTIVFNADGSINRKILGEIQPDDLDKTLSGLKA
;
A
#
# COMPACT_ATOMS: atom_id res chain seq x y z
N MET A 1 -47.94 -2.80 62.47
CA MET A 1 -46.82 -2.25 61.67
C MET A 1 -45.54 -2.92 62.23
N ASN A 2 -44.98 -3.85 61.44
CA ASN A 2 -43.93 -4.77 61.91
C ASN A 2 -42.55 -4.13 61.82
N ARG A 3 -41.93 -3.93 62.98
CA ARG A 3 -40.57 -3.35 63.18
C ARG A 3 -39.42 -4.18 62.52
N ARG A 4 -39.75 -5.31 61.90
CA ARG A 4 -38.76 -6.21 61.32
C ARG A 4 -38.45 -5.92 59.81
N LEU A 5 -39.17 -4.99 59.16
CA LEU A 5 -38.94 -4.65 57.74
C LEU A 5 -37.98 -3.47 57.51
N LEU A 6 -37.56 -2.76 58.54
CA LEU A 6 -36.70 -1.58 58.39
C LEU A 6 -35.17 -1.87 58.53
N LEU A 7 -34.78 -3.12 58.85
CA LEU A 7 -33.35 -3.48 59.02
C LEU A 7 -32.74 -4.17 57.77
N SER A 8 -33.54 -4.50 56.78
CA SER A 8 -33.04 -5.14 55.55
C SER A 8 -32.74 -4.20 54.37
N ALA A 9 -33.09 -2.92 54.49
CA ALA A 9 -32.87 -1.94 53.42
C ALA A 9 -31.51 -1.21 53.52
N GLY A 10 -30.81 -1.30 54.67
CA GLY A 10 -29.54 -0.58 54.91
C GLY A 10 -28.27 -1.25 54.38
N VAL A 11 -28.30 -2.56 54.16
CA VAL A 11 -27.07 -3.32 53.80
C VAL A 11 -26.85 -3.37 52.28
N ALA A 12 -27.92 -3.19 51.48
CA ALA A 12 -27.80 -3.26 49.99
C ALA A 12 -27.21 -2.00 49.34
N ILE A 13 -27.22 -0.84 50.02
CA ILE A 13 -26.74 0.43 49.47
C ILE A 13 -25.21 0.58 49.64
N ALA A 14 -24.63 -0.01 50.70
CA ALA A 14 -23.19 0.08 50.96
C ALA A 14 -22.34 -0.73 50.00
N ALA A 15 -22.84 -1.82 49.43
CA ALA A 15 -22.13 -2.65 48.48
C ALA A 15 -22.05 -2.06 47.06
N ALA A 16 -23.01 -1.20 46.68
CA ALA A 16 -23.04 -0.59 45.34
C ALA A 16 -22.08 0.61 45.19
N VAL A 17 -21.68 1.26 46.28
CA VAL A 17 -20.78 2.42 46.27
C VAL A 17 -19.30 1.98 46.26
N ALA A 18 -18.97 0.82 46.87
CA ALA A 18 -17.60 0.29 46.84
C ALA A 18 -17.18 -0.34 45.50
N GLY A 19 -18.16 -0.86 44.73
CA GLY A 19 -17.91 -1.43 43.40
C GLY A 19 -17.71 -0.40 42.28
N GLY A 20 -18.28 0.80 42.42
CA GLY A 20 -18.20 1.86 41.42
C GLY A 20 -16.88 2.63 41.41
N TYR A 21 -16.19 2.70 42.54
CA TYR A 21 -14.94 3.46 42.65
C TYR A 21 -13.70 2.76 42.09
N THR A 22 -13.73 1.44 41.94
CA THR A 22 -12.58 0.68 41.40
C THR A 22 -12.59 0.60 39.85
N PHE A 23 -13.67 1.03 39.18
CA PHE A 23 -13.77 0.96 37.72
C PHE A 23 -13.36 2.27 36.99
N MET A 24 -13.20 3.37 37.72
CA MET A 24 -12.84 4.68 37.13
C MET A 24 -11.33 4.94 36.92
N GLY A 25 -10.49 3.98 37.25
CA GLY A 25 -9.02 4.16 37.17
C GLY A 25 -8.30 3.44 36.06
N ARG A 26 -8.99 2.65 35.22
CA ARG A 26 -8.33 2.03 34.04
C ARG A 26 -8.43 2.98 32.85
N LYS A 27 -7.49 3.89 32.79
CA LYS A 27 -7.16 4.61 31.55
C LYS A 27 -6.89 3.52 30.48
N ALA A 28 -7.78 3.45 29.47
CA ALA A 28 -7.55 2.60 28.31
C ALA A 28 -6.15 2.94 27.77
N PRO A 29 -5.30 1.95 27.43
CA PRO A 29 -4.06 2.24 26.74
C PRO A 29 -4.43 3.02 25.50
N ALA A 30 -3.86 4.23 25.36
CA ALA A 30 -3.97 4.99 24.12
C ALA A 30 -3.52 4.05 22.99
N PRO A 31 -4.22 4.05 21.82
CA PRO A 31 -3.72 3.33 20.67
C PRO A 31 -2.29 3.81 20.46
N ALA A 32 -1.36 2.87 20.42
CA ALA A 32 0.04 3.17 20.14
C ALA A 32 0.04 3.99 18.83
N ALA A 33 0.39 5.28 18.95
CA ALA A 33 0.70 6.08 17.79
C ALA A 33 1.83 5.31 17.09
N GLY A 34 1.50 4.72 15.95
CA GLY A 34 2.50 4.19 15.05
C GLY A 34 3.52 5.29 14.80
N PRO A 35 4.79 4.99 14.53
CA PRO A 35 5.82 5.98 14.37
C PRO A 35 5.35 7.01 13.36
N ALA A 36 5.21 8.27 13.78
CA ALA A 36 4.97 9.41 12.93
C ALA A 36 6.19 9.50 11.98
N GLY A 37 5.98 9.03 10.75
CA GLY A 37 7.05 8.69 9.83
C GLY A 37 7.74 9.93 9.27
N GLY A 38 8.95 10.15 9.74
CA GLY A 38 10.02 10.75 8.97
C GLY A 38 10.91 9.67 8.34
N GLY A 39 10.33 8.53 7.92
CA GLY A 39 11.04 7.44 7.27
C GLY A 39 11.40 7.78 5.82
N ASP A 40 12.41 7.07 5.30
CA ASP A 40 12.75 7.11 3.88
C ASP A 40 11.56 6.57 3.05
N PRO A 41 10.95 7.42 2.18
CA PRO A 41 9.79 7.01 1.38
C PRO A 41 10.03 5.78 0.50
N VAL A 42 11.29 5.57 0.11
CA VAL A 42 11.69 4.39 -0.67
C VAL A 42 11.68 3.16 0.22
N ALA A 43 12.25 3.24 1.41
CA ALA A 43 12.22 2.16 2.37
C ALA A 43 10.78 1.79 2.78
N ASP A 44 9.92 2.80 2.97
CA ASP A 44 8.49 2.60 3.26
C ASP A 44 7.80 1.85 2.11
N LEU A 45 8.03 2.25 0.85
CA LEU A 45 7.48 1.57 -0.33
C LEU A 45 7.98 0.13 -0.44
N MET A 46 9.28 -0.10 -0.22
CA MET A 46 9.88 -1.43 -0.32
C MET A 46 9.27 -2.42 0.69
N GLN A 47 8.90 -1.95 1.89
CA GLN A 47 8.31 -2.77 2.96
C GLN A 47 6.78 -2.84 2.92
N LEU A 48 6.14 -2.01 2.10
CA LEU A 48 4.69 -1.93 2.03
C LEU A 48 4.09 -3.27 1.59
N GLN A 49 3.18 -3.79 2.40
CA GLN A 49 2.47 -5.03 2.11
C GLN A 49 1.24 -4.72 1.26
N LEU A 50 1.22 -5.24 0.04
CA LEU A 50 0.14 -5.02 -0.91
C LEU A 50 -0.46 -6.36 -1.35
N PRO A 51 -1.80 -6.50 -1.34
CA PRO A 51 -2.46 -7.69 -1.85
C PRO A 51 -2.36 -7.74 -3.39
N ASP A 52 -2.22 -8.93 -3.93
CA ASP A 52 -2.53 -9.20 -5.34
C ASP A 52 -4.04 -9.39 -5.55
N LEU A 53 -4.46 -9.73 -6.77
CA LEU A 53 -5.86 -9.93 -7.11
C LEU A 53 -6.46 -11.22 -6.50
N ALA A 54 -5.64 -12.14 -6.03
CA ALA A 54 -6.05 -13.33 -5.28
C ALA A 54 -6.08 -13.08 -3.76
N GLY A 55 -5.63 -11.90 -3.30
CA GLY A 55 -5.56 -11.52 -1.89
C GLY A 55 -4.28 -11.95 -1.17
N ALA A 56 -3.32 -12.53 -1.89
CA ALA A 56 -2.01 -12.84 -1.32
C ALA A 56 -1.19 -11.54 -1.14
N SER A 57 -0.51 -11.42 0.02
CA SER A 57 0.24 -10.22 0.37
C SER A 57 1.68 -10.31 -0.12
N HIS A 58 2.14 -9.24 -0.76
CA HIS A 58 3.47 -9.13 -1.36
C HIS A 58 4.14 -7.81 -0.95
N SER A 59 5.47 -7.77 -1.03
CA SER A 59 6.25 -6.54 -0.89
C SER A 59 7.42 -6.53 -1.87
N LEU A 60 7.89 -5.33 -2.24
CA LEU A 60 9.06 -5.18 -3.10
C LEU A 60 10.34 -5.68 -2.42
N ALA A 61 10.38 -5.74 -1.09
CA ALA A 61 11.50 -6.27 -0.32
C ALA A 61 11.85 -7.72 -0.69
N GLY A 62 10.88 -8.50 -1.19
CA GLY A 62 11.11 -9.85 -1.70
C GLY A 62 11.97 -9.92 -2.95
N TRP A 63 12.19 -8.79 -3.64
CA TRP A 63 13.00 -8.68 -4.87
C TRP A 63 14.31 -7.92 -4.66
N LYS A 64 14.73 -7.75 -3.41
CA LYS A 64 16.00 -7.11 -3.06
C LYS A 64 17.19 -7.78 -3.80
N GLY A 65 18.06 -6.95 -4.36
CA GLY A 65 19.19 -7.42 -5.16
C GLY A 65 18.89 -7.55 -6.66
N GLN A 66 17.67 -7.20 -7.09
CA GLN A 66 17.27 -7.17 -8.50
C GLN A 66 16.77 -5.76 -8.86
N PRO A 67 16.99 -5.28 -10.09
CA PRO A 67 16.35 -4.06 -10.55
C PRO A 67 14.82 -4.23 -10.61
N ILE A 68 14.09 -3.16 -10.29
CA ILE A 68 12.61 -3.21 -10.23
C ILE A 68 12.03 -2.02 -11.00
N VAL A 69 11.01 -2.29 -11.81
CA VAL A 69 10.12 -1.29 -12.41
C VAL A 69 8.79 -1.33 -11.69
N VAL A 70 8.44 -0.24 -11.03
CA VAL A 70 7.16 -0.06 -10.34
C VAL A 70 6.33 0.95 -11.13
N ASN A 71 5.19 0.52 -11.65
CA ASN A 71 4.26 1.37 -12.37
C ASN A 71 2.97 1.56 -11.54
N PHE A 72 2.68 2.81 -11.17
CA PHE A 72 1.42 3.17 -10.51
C PHE A 72 0.40 3.55 -11.58
N TRP A 73 -0.74 2.87 -11.57
CA TRP A 73 -1.76 2.96 -12.61
C TRP A 73 -3.18 2.84 -12.06
N ALA A 74 -4.19 3.12 -12.88
CA ALA A 74 -5.59 2.87 -12.54
C ALA A 74 -6.41 2.49 -13.77
N THR A 75 -7.53 1.79 -13.58
CA THR A 75 -8.40 1.31 -14.67
C THR A 75 -9.07 2.45 -15.44
N TRP A 76 -9.30 3.57 -14.78
CA TRP A 76 -9.89 4.80 -15.35
C TRP A 76 -8.85 5.75 -15.99
N CYS A 77 -7.58 5.44 -15.90
CA CYS A 77 -6.48 6.24 -16.42
C CYS A 77 -6.14 5.81 -17.85
N ALA A 78 -6.66 6.48 -18.85
CA ALA A 78 -6.48 6.12 -20.25
C ALA A 78 -5.00 6.02 -20.69
N PRO A 79 -4.07 6.96 -20.35
CA PRO A 79 -2.65 6.78 -20.68
C PRO A 79 -2.02 5.58 -19.98
N CYS A 80 -2.43 5.25 -18.73
CA CYS A 80 -1.95 4.06 -18.05
C CYS A 80 -2.28 2.79 -18.83
N VAL A 81 -3.52 2.69 -19.31
CA VAL A 81 -3.99 1.52 -20.08
C VAL A 81 -3.22 1.37 -21.40
N ARG A 82 -2.89 2.49 -22.07
CA ARG A 82 -2.14 2.45 -23.32
C ARG A 82 -0.71 1.94 -23.16
N GLU A 83 -0.05 2.28 -22.04
CA GLU A 83 1.35 1.88 -21.81
C GLU A 83 1.51 0.44 -21.30
N MET A 84 0.44 -0.20 -20.78
CA MET A 84 0.54 -1.55 -20.22
C MET A 84 1.09 -2.61 -21.19
N PRO A 85 0.70 -2.66 -22.48
CA PRO A 85 1.29 -3.60 -23.44
C PRO A 85 2.80 -3.36 -23.67
N GLU A 86 3.24 -2.11 -23.64
CA GLU A 86 4.66 -1.76 -23.81
C GLU A 86 5.48 -2.18 -22.60
N LEU A 87 4.94 -1.97 -21.39
CA LEU A 87 5.57 -2.47 -20.15
C LEU A 87 5.65 -4.00 -20.15
N ASP A 88 4.63 -4.68 -20.67
CA ASP A 88 4.61 -6.14 -20.79
C ASP A 88 5.63 -6.66 -21.80
N ALA A 89 5.81 -5.96 -22.91
CA ALA A 89 6.85 -6.27 -23.89
C ALA A 89 8.26 -6.07 -23.30
N LEU A 90 8.47 -4.98 -22.58
CA LEU A 90 9.74 -4.69 -21.92
C LEU A 90 10.07 -5.72 -20.83
N GLN A 91 9.09 -6.12 -20.03
CA GLN A 91 9.28 -7.15 -19.02
C GLN A 91 9.71 -8.49 -19.64
N LYS A 92 9.11 -8.87 -20.77
CA LYS A 92 9.52 -10.08 -21.50
C LYS A 92 10.91 -9.97 -22.10
N LYS A 93 11.32 -8.77 -22.54
CA LYS A 93 12.65 -8.48 -23.06
C LYS A 93 13.72 -8.54 -21.98
N TYR A 94 13.39 -8.15 -20.74
CA TYR A 94 14.31 -8.07 -19.61
C TYR A 94 13.88 -8.99 -18.45
N PRO A 95 14.06 -10.32 -18.57
CA PRO A 95 13.57 -11.29 -17.58
C PRO A 95 14.24 -11.16 -16.19
N ASP A 96 15.44 -10.56 -16.14
CA ASP A 96 16.19 -10.33 -14.90
C ASP A 96 15.76 -9.05 -14.17
N ILE A 97 14.89 -8.24 -14.76
CA ILE A 97 14.31 -7.05 -14.16
C ILE A 97 12.88 -7.39 -13.69
N ARG A 98 12.56 -7.07 -12.45
CA ARG A 98 11.22 -7.26 -11.93
C ARG A 98 10.30 -6.10 -12.30
N PHE A 99 9.10 -6.43 -12.80
CA PHE A 99 8.05 -5.45 -13.06
C PHE A 99 6.87 -5.70 -12.15
N VAL A 100 6.21 -4.63 -11.71
CA VAL A 100 4.94 -4.68 -10.98
C VAL A 100 4.08 -3.48 -11.30
N GLY A 101 2.80 -3.72 -11.56
CA GLY A 101 1.77 -2.69 -11.63
C GLY A 101 1.08 -2.53 -10.27
N ILE A 102 1.19 -1.35 -9.66
CA ILE A 102 0.49 -1.04 -8.40
C ILE A 102 -0.78 -0.25 -8.73
N GLY A 103 -1.93 -0.89 -8.58
CA GLY A 103 -3.23 -0.34 -8.93
C GLY A 103 -3.77 0.64 -7.90
N VAL A 104 -3.95 1.90 -8.30
CA VAL A 104 -4.59 2.98 -7.54
C VAL A 104 -6.10 2.95 -7.79
N ASP A 105 -6.70 1.77 -7.54
CA ASP A 105 -8.11 1.49 -7.78
C ASP A 105 -8.57 0.38 -6.83
N SER A 106 -9.86 0.09 -6.80
CA SER A 106 -10.37 -1.05 -6.05
C SER A 106 -9.99 -2.38 -6.69
N ALA A 107 -9.76 -3.41 -5.88
CA ALA A 107 -9.49 -4.75 -6.38
C ALA A 107 -10.58 -5.25 -7.34
N ALA A 108 -11.87 -4.93 -7.07
CA ALA A 108 -13.00 -5.30 -7.91
C ALA A 108 -12.96 -4.66 -9.31
N ASN A 109 -12.53 -3.39 -9.40
CA ASN A 109 -12.38 -2.72 -10.69
C ASN A 109 -11.22 -3.32 -11.49
N ILE A 110 -10.08 -3.56 -10.82
CA ILE A 110 -8.90 -4.16 -11.44
C ILE A 110 -9.23 -5.59 -11.91
N GLN A 111 -9.95 -6.39 -11.10
CA GLN A 111 -10.37 -7.74 -11.47
C GLN A 111 -11.18 -7.76 -12.78
N LYS A 112 -12.16 -6.86 -12.92
CA LYS A 112 -12.94 -6.73 -14.16
C LYS A 112 -12.12 -6.23 -15.34
N PHE A 113 -11.12 -5.38 -15.07
CA PHE A 113 -10.25 -4.82 -16.09
C PHE A 113 -9.35 -5.90 -16.71
N VAL A 114 -8.74 -6.77 -15.88
CA VAL A 114 -7.82 -7.80 -16.37
C VAL A 114 -8.50 -8.93 -17.17
N GLU A 115 -9.83 -9.01 -17.13
CA GLU A 115 -10.59 -9.88 -18.04
C GLU A 115 -10.42 -9.44 -19.53
N LYS A 116 -10.13 -8.17 -19.76
CA LYS A 116 -10.02 -7.56 -21.09
C LYS A 116 -8.59 -7.20 -21.49
N VAL A 117 -7.78 -6.79 -20.52
CA VAL A 117 -6.38 -6.36 -20.72
C VAL A 117 -5.49 -7.23 -19.86
N GLN A 118 -4.74 -8.12 -20.51
CA GLN A 118 -3.85 -9.06 -19.84
C GLN A 118 -2.40 -8.60 -19.96
N VAL A 119 -1.67 -8.66 -18.85
CA VAL A 119 -0.23 -8.47 -18.78
C VAL A 119 0.40 -9.63 -18.03
N SER A 120 1.67 -9.94 -18.29
CA SER A 120 2.37 -11.06 -17.66
C SER A 120 3.06 -10.70 -16.35
N TYR A 121 3.25 -9.40 -16.06
CA TYR A 121 3.80 -8.95 -14.79
C TYR A 121 2.71 -8.87 -13.70
N PRO A 122 3.08 -9.06 -12.41
CA PRO A 122 2.14 -9.04 -11.31
C PRO A 122 1.46 -7.68 -11.14
N LEU A 123 0.19 -7.72 -10.75
CA LEU A 123 -0.61 -6.56 -10.40
C LEU A 123 -0.97 -6.62 -8.92
N TRP A 124 -0.57 -5.60 -8.17
CA TRP A 124 -0.88 -5.44 -6.74
C TRP A 124 -1.80 -4.25 -6.54
N VAL A 125 -2.53 -4.21 -5.44
CA VAL A 125 -3.56 -3.22 -5.17
C VAL A 125 -3.16 -2.35 -3.98
N ILE A 126 -3.04 -1.03 -4.21
CA ILE A 126 -2.84 -0.06 -3.12
C ILE A 126 -4.13 0.69 -2.80
N GLY A 127 -5.08 0.75 -3.75
CA GLY A 127 -6.36 1.44 -3.59
C GLY A 127 -6.22 2.96 -3.55
N ALA A 128 -7.29 3.63 -3.12
CA ALA A 128 -7.38 5.09 -3.09
C ALA A 128 -6.39 5.77 -2.12
N GLY A 129 -5.81 5.03 -1.17
CA GLY A 129 -4.81 5.54 -0.22
C GLY A 129 -3.43 5.81 -0.82
N ALA A 130 -3.24 5.53 -2.11
CA ALA A 130 -1.96 5.69 -2.81
C ALA A 130 -1.42 7.12 -2.85
N ILE A 131 -2.29 8.14 -2.80
CA ILE A 131 -1.90 9.54 -3.06
C ILE A 131 -0.79 10.01 -2.12
N ASP A 132 -0.85 9.68 -0.84
CA ASP A 132 0.19 10.07 0.11
C ASP A 132 1.52 9.34 -0.17
N THR A 133 1.46 8.08 -0.58
CA THR A 133 2.63 7.32 -1.03
C THR A 133 3.25 7.97 -2.28
N LEU A 134 2.44 8.30 -3.29
CA LEU A 134 2.91 8.96 -4.51
C LEU A 134 3.56 10.32 -4.22
N ARG A 135 2.96 11.13 -3.33
CA ARG A 135 3.52 12.43 -2.92
C ARG A 135 4.88 12.29 -2.27
N LYS A 136 5.01 11.37 -1.33
CA LYS A 136 6.29 11.08 -0.66
C LYS A 136 7.36 10.59 -1.65
N LEU A 137 6.98 9.87 -2.68
CA LEU A 137 7.87 9.38 -3.73
C LEU A 137 8.24 10.44 -4.77
N GLY A 138 7.79 11.70 -4.61
CA GLY A 138 8.14 12.81 -5.48
C GLY A 138 7.14 13.09 -6.60
N ASN A 139 5.91 12.61 -6.46
CA ASN A 139 4.77 12.94 -7.32
C ASN A 139 3.74 13.76 -6.52
N PRO A 140 3.97 15.07 -6.32
CA PRO A 140 3.18 15.88 -5.39
C PRO A 140 1.71 16.03 -5.81
N ALA A 141 1.43 15.96 -7.10
CA ALA A 141 0.07 16.02 -7.65
C ALA A 141 -0.67 14.68 -7.55
N GLY A 142 0.03 13.57 -7.29
CA GLY A 142 -0.56 12.23 -7.33
C GLY A 142 -1.02 11.82 -8.73
N GLY A 143 -0.43 12.40 -9.79
CA GLY A 143 -0.80 12.12 -11.18
C GLY A 143 -0.43 10.71 -11.62
N LEU A 144 -1.20 10.15 -12.55
CA LEU A 144 -0.99 8.82 -13.14
C LEU A 144 -0.88 8.93 -14.67
N PRO A 145 -0.13 8.00 -15.30
CA PRO A 145 0.71 6.98 -14.68
C PRO A 145 1.95 7.58 -14.01
N PHE A 146 2.54 6.83 -13.08
CA PHE A 146 3.80 7.19 -12.45
C PHE A 146 4.68 5.96 -12.36
N THR A 147 5.85 6.00 -12.98
CA THR A 147 6.78 4.86 -13.03
C THR A 147 8.08 5.18 -12.31
N ILE A 148 8.53 4.26 -11.47
CA ILE A 148 9.83 4.34 -10.79
C ILE A 148 10.66 3.14 -11.18
N VAL A 149 11.88 3.39 -11.63
CA VAL A 149 12.90 2.37 -11.91
C VAL A 149 13.89 2.37 -10.76
N PHE A 150 14.09 1.22 -10.14
CA PHE A 150 15.06 1.00 -9.07
C PHE A 150 16.25 0.19 -9.59
N ASN A 151 17.45 0.54 -9.13
CA ASN A 151 18.65 -0.27 -9.26
C ASN A 151 18.56 -1.51 -8.33
N ALA A 152 19.43 -2.49 -8.55
CA ALA A 152 19.52 -3.70 -7.73
C ALA A 152 19.82 -3.40 -6.24
N ASP A 153 20.50 -2.31 -5.94
CA ASP A 153 20.80 -1.85 -4.58
C ASP A 153 19.58 -1.17 -3.89
N GLY A 154 18.47 -0.99 -4.62
CA GLY A 154 17.25 -0.34 -4.14
C GLY A 154 17.25 1.18 -4.28
N SER A 155 18.31 1.79 -4.80
CA SER A 155 18.34 3.22 -5.11
C SER A 155 17.46 3.52 -6.34
N ILE A 156 16.89 4.74 -6.40
CA ILE A 156 16.12 5.15 -7.56
C ILE A 156 17.07 5.48 -8.71
N ASN A 157 16.87 4.79 -9.84
CA ASN A 157 17.52 5.11 -11.11
C ASN A 157 16.75 6.24 -11.84
N ARG A 158 15.43 6.08 -12.02
CA ARG A 158 14.59 7.01 -12.77
C ARG A 158 13.18 7.10 -12.21
N LYS A 159 12.58 8.29 -12.30
CA LYS A 159 11.15 8.53 -12.09
C LYS A 159 10.56 9.10 -13.36
N ILE A 160 9.40 8.60 -13.77
CA ILE A 160 8.67 9.04 -14.96
C ILE A 160 7.24 9.39 -14.52
N LEU A 161 6.85 10.65 -14.68
CA LEU A 161 5.49 11.11 -14.47
C LEU A 161 4.82 11.29 -15.83
N GLY A 162 3.66 10.64 -15.99
CA GLY A 162 2.98 10.52 -17.27
C GLY A 162 3.38 9.26 -18.02
N GLU A 163 2.80 9.09 -19.21
CA GLU A 163 2.97 7.91 -20.07
C GLU A 163 4.44 7.69 -20.43
N ILE A 164 4.92 6.46 -20.31
CA ILE A 164 6.29 6.11 -20.68
C ILE A 164 6.54 6.33 -22.17
N GLN A 165 7.81 6.63 -22.50
CA GLN A 165 8.30 6.50 -23.85
C GLN A 165 9.06 5.18 -23.95
N PRO A 166 8.57 4.17 -24.69
CA PRO A 166 9.13 2.81 -24.68
C PRO A 166 10.63 2.77 -24.97
N ASP A 167 11.09 3.53 -25.98
CA ASP A 167 12.50 3.58 -26.34
C ASP A 167 13.39 4.18 -25.25
N ASP A 168 12.87 5.17 -24.53
CA ASP A 168 13.61 5.82 -23.44
C ASP A 168 13.68 4.91 -22.20
N LEU A 169 12.60 4.19 -21.92
CA LEU A 169 12.59 3.20 -20.86
C LEU A 169 13.50 2.02 -21.23
N ASP A 170 13.45 1.54 -22.46
CA ASP A 170 14.32 0.48 -22.97
C ASP A 170 15.82 0.83 -22.79
N LYS A 171 16.22 2.05 -23.16
CA LYS A 171 17.59 2.55 -22.91
C LYS A 171 17.94 2.53 -21.42
N THR A 172 17.01 2.94 -20.57
CA THR A 172 17.22 2.93 -19.11
C THR A 172 17.43 1.50 -18.61
N LEU A 173 16.57 0.56 -19.03
CA LEU A 173 16.62 -0.84 -18.60
C LEU A 173 17.88 -1.55 -19.09
N SER A 174 18.31 -1.28 -20.33
CA SER A 174 19.53 -1.87 -20.89
C SER A 174 20.80 -1.46 -20.14
N GLY A 175 20.78 -0.34 -19.43
CA GLY A 175 21.87 0.16 -18.59
C GLY A 175 21.88 -0.39 -17.17
N LEU A 176 20.79 -1.06 -16.72
CA LEU A 176 20.72 -1.64 -15.39
C LEU A 176 21.56 -2.94 -15.33
N LYS A 177 22.37 -3.03 -14.27
CA LYS A 177 23.10 -4.26 -13.95
C LYS A 177 22.30 -5.06 -12.93
N ALA A 178 22.07 -6.33 -13.23
CA ALA A 178 21.54 -7.28 -12.27
C ALA A 178 22.57 -7.64 -11.22
#